data_431e64c0fed75dcad9fec4e437036e77
#
_entry.id   431e64c0fed75dcad9fec4e437036e77
#
_cell.length_a   1.000
_cell.length_b   1.000
_cell.length_c   1.000
_cell.angle_alpha   90.00
_cell.angle_beta   90.00
_cell.angle_gamma   90.00
#
_symmetry.space_group_name_H-M   'P 1'
#
loop_
_entity.id
_entity.type
_entity.pdbx_description
1 polymer ?
#
loop_
_entity_poly.entity_id
_entity_poly.type
_entity_poly.pdbx_seq_one_letter_code
_entity_poly.pdbx_strand_id
1 'polypeptide(L)'
;AYHNGFVNETAMIRAFRKYRGMTPSEYRKQMEYTVKQREKKGKEREEAAGDHDIFQSLLQYAAVTEQEIETINESAVSVTAAVNGRKPRVAGHWKRVINAGYAASVLNREVQDELEQLVQELGYEMIRVKGILDDDMCVLRRNMWGEIQFCWNYIDEVIDFILSTGAKPLLEFGHMPLLLAKTDPGRTMRPALSSSPRDLAEWRMLIKNLMEHLRERYGINQMRRWIFNPWISGDVITIDGG
;
A
#
# COMPACT_ATOMS: atom_id res chain seq x y z
N ALA A 1 -31.11 -2.61 -6.63
CA ALA A 1 -31.30 -1.43 -7.49
C ALA A 1 -31.52 -0.18 -6.63
N TYR A 2 -32.53 -0.18 -5.76
CA TYR A 2 -32.92 0.99 -4.96
C TYR A 2 -31.81 1.48 -4.01
N HIS A 3 -31.12 0.60 -3.31
CA HIS A 3 -30.00 0.97 -2.43
C HIS A 3 -28.82 1.63 -3.13
N ASN A 4 -28.72 1.48 -4.46
CA ASN A 4 -27.65 2.05 -5.27
C ASN A 4 -28.13 3.21 -6.16
N GLY A 5 -29.26 3.87 -5.78
CA GLY A 5 -29.76 5.06 -6.44
C GLY A 5 -30.46 4.86 -7.79
N PHE A 6 -30.80 3.63 -8.16
CA PHE A 6 -31.59 3.37 -9.38
C PHE A 6 -33.08 3.32 -9.09
N VAL A 7 -33.87 3.98 -9.96
CA VAL A 7 -35.33 4.07 -9.84
C VAL A 7 -36.01 2.70 -9.92
N ASN A 8 -35.45 1.78 -10.72
CA ASN A 8 -35.93 0.41 -10.86
C ASN A 8 -34.83 -0.51 -11.41
N GLU A 9 -35.10 -1.81 -11.41
CA GLU A 9 -34.17 -2.83 -11.89
C GLU A 9 -33.85 -2.67 -13.38
N THR A 10 -34.81 -2.31 -14.18
CA THR A 10 -34.63 -2.11 -15.65
C THR A 10 -33.66 -0.95 -15.92
N ALA A 11 -33.74 0.15 -15.14
CA ALA A 11 -32.83 1.26 -15.25
C ALA A 11 -31.40 0.87 -14.87
N MET A 12 -31.24 0.07 -13.82
CA MET A 12 -29.96 -0.50 -13.41
C MET A 12 -29.37 -1.41 -14.50
N ILE A 13 -30.16 -2.32 -15.06
CA ILE A 13 -29.70 -3.24 -16.12
C ILE A 13 -29.26 -2.47 -17.35
N ARG A 14 -30.03 -1.45 -17.78
CA ARG A 14 -29.67 -0.59 -18.91
C ARG A 14 -28.37 0.19 -18.67
N ALA A 15 -28.21 0.79 -17.50
CA ALA A 15 -27.02 1.51 -17.13
C ALA A 15 -25.80 0.57 -17.08
N PHE A 16 -25.94 -0.60 -16.46
CA PHE A 16 -24.89 -1.59 -16.39
C PHE A 16 -24.48 -2.09 -17.77
N ARG A 17 -25.45 -2.40 -18.64
CA ARG A 17 -25.18 -2.82 -20.03
C ARG A 17 -24.49 -1.71 -20.85
N LYS A 18 -24.87 -0.46 -20.65
CA LYS A 18 -24.21 0.69 -21.29
C LYS A 18 -22.76 0.84 -20.85
N TYR A 19 -22.49 0.58 -19.57
CA TYR A 19 -21.15 0.73 -18.98
C TYR A 19 -20.24 -0.48 -19.22
N ARG A 20 -20.77 -1.71 -19.13
CA ARG A 20 -20.00 -2.96 -19.18
C ARG A 20 -20.19 -3.74 -20.48
N GLY A 21 -21.08 -3.31 -21.37
CA GLY A 21 -21.40 -3.99 -22.62
C GLY A 21 -22.26 -5.27 -22.46
N MET A 22 -22.57 -5.68 -21.23
CA MET A 22 -23.31 -6.90 -20.90
C MET A 22 -24.26 -6.69 -19.74
N THR A 23 -25.19 -7.60 -19.52
CA THR A 23 -26.11 -7.54 -18.36
C THR A 23 -25.42 -7.94 -17.05
N PRO A 24 -25.96 -7.55 -15.88
CA PRO A 24 -25.41 -7.98 -14.59
C PRO A 24 -25.37 -9.50 -14.41
N SER A 25 -26.33 -10.22 -15.01
CA SER A 25 -26.40 -11.68 -14.96
C SER A 25 -25.32 -12.35 -15.83
N GLU A 26 -25.08 -11.81 -17.02
CA GLU A 26 -23.98 -12.25 -17.88
C GLU A 26 -22.63 -11.96 -17.24
N TYR A 27 -22.45 -10.80 -16.64
CA TYR A 27 -21.25 -10.43 -15.92
C TYR A 27 -20.95 -11.38 -14.74
N ARG A 28 -21.98 -11.73 -13.94
CA ARG A 28 -21.83 -12.72 -12.84
C ARG A 28 -21.38 -14.08 -13.37
N LYS A 29 -22.03 -14.59 -14.42
CA LYS A 29 -21.66 -15.87 -15.06
C LYS A 29 -20.24 -15.87 -15.58
N GLN A 30 -19.81 -14.77 -16.19
CA GLN A 30 -18.45 -14.61 -16.69
C GLN A 30 -17.44 -14.57 -15.55
N MET A 31 -17.74 -13.89 -14.45
CA MET A 31 -16.89 -13.86 -13.25
C MET A 31 -16.79 -15.22 -12.58
N GLU A 32 -17.93 -15.93 -12.41
CA GLU A 32 -17.94 -17.30 -11.88
C GLU A 32 -17.12 -18.26 -12.75
N TYR A 33 -17.24 -18.17 -14.07
CA TYR A 33 -16.42 -18.94 -15.00
C TYR A 33 -14.92 -18.61 -14.85
N THR A 34 -14.57 -17.34 -14.72
CA THR A 34 -13.20 -16.88 -14.53
C THR A 34 -12.61 -17.36 -13.20
N VAL A 35 -13.40 -17.33 -12.13
CA VAL A 35 -13.01 -17.84 -10.80
C VAL A 35 -12.76 -19.35 -10.87
N LYS A 36 -13.70 -20.12 -11.44
CA LYS A 36 -13.55 -21.58 -11.62
C LYS A 36 -12.34 -21.96 -12.47
N GLN A 37 -12.05 -21.19 -13.52
CA GLN A 37 -10.84 -21.39 -14.34
C GLN A 37 -9.56 -21.09 -13.57
N ARG A 38 -9.58 -20.06 -12.68
CA ARG A 38 -8.44 -19.74 -11.80
C ARG A 38 -8.22 -20.83 -10.75
N GLU A 39 -9.30 -21.31 -10.12
CA GLU A 39 -9.24 -22.42 -9.17
C GLU A 39 -8.73 -23.71 -9.83
N LYS A 40 -9.21 -24.00 -11.05
CA LYS A 40 -8.73 -25.16 -11.81
C LYS A 40 -7.25 -25.04 -12.18
N LYS A 41 -6.80 -23.87 -12.66
CA LYS A 41 -5.39 -23.59 -12.94
C LYS A 41 -4.54 -23.53 -11.66
N GLY A 42 -5.11 -23.11 -10.53
CA GLY A 42 -4.47 -23.17 -9.21
C GLY A 42 -4.21 -24.61 -8.81
N LYS A 43 -5.23 -25.48 -8.90
CA LYS A 43 -5.11 -26.92 -8.60
C LYS A 43 -4.16 -27.63 -9.56
N GLU A 44 -4.23 -27.36 -10.86
CA GLU A 44 -3.30 -27.91 -11.85
C GLU A 44 -1.85 -27.44 -11.62
N ARG A 45 -1.64 -26.24 -11.04
CA ARG A 45 -0.32 -25.76 -10.61
C ARG A 45 0.13 -26.35 -9.28
N GLU A 46 -0.79 -26.58 -8.35
CA GLU A 46 -0.51 -27.29 -7.09
C GLU A 46 -0.21 -28.77 -7.35
N GLU A 47 -0.91 -29.40 -8.32
CA GLU A 47 -0.63 -30.78 -8.73
C GLU A 47 0.64 -30.92 -9.59
N ALA A 48 1.03 -29.89 -10.35
CA ALA A 48 2.24 -29.85 -11.18
C ALA A 48 3.48 -29.34 -10.42
N ALA A 49 3.32 -28.47 -9.45
CA ALA A 49 4.32 -28.11 -8.45
C ALA A 49 4.07 -29.07 -7.29
N GLY A 50 4.59 -30.28 -7.40
CA GLY A 50 4.51 -31.22 -6.28
C GLY A 50 5.03 -30.50 -5.04
N ASP A 51 4.22 -30.51 -3.98
CA ASP A 51 4.52 -29.98 -2.63
C ASP A 51 5.89 -30.44 -2.11
N HIS A 52 6.41 -31.46 -2.72
CA HIS A 52 7.72 -32.06 -2.44
C HIS A 52 8.90 -31.20 -2.95
N ASP A 53 8.75 -30.43 -3.99
CA ASP A 53 9.87 -29.66 -4.59
C ASP A 53 10.09 -28.31 -3.90
N ILE A 54 9.02 -27.63 -3.49
CA ILE A 54 9.10 -26.39 -2.71
C ILE A 54 9.57 -26.68 -1.28
N PHE A 55 9.05 -27.77 -0.68
CA PHE A 55 9.44 -28.18 0.66
C PHE A 55 10.88 -28.72 0.68
N GLN A 56 11.32 -29.46 -0.32
CA GLN A 56 12.72 -29.88 -0.49
C GLN A 56 13.64 -28.70 -0.77
N SER A 57 13.22 -27.71 -1.56
CA SER A 57 13.98 -26.48 -1.79
C SER A 57 14.07 -25.63 -0.51
N LEU A 58 13.00 -25.54 0.27
CA LEU A 58 13.00 -24.88 1.58
C LEU A 58 13.86 -25.64 2.60
N LEU A 59 13.80 -26.98 2.61
CA LEU A 59 14.68 -27.83 3.43
C LEU A 59 16.14 -27.72 2.97
N GLN A 60 16.42 -27.59 1.70
CA GLN A 60 17.78 -27.35 1.18
C GLN A 60 18.31 -25.96 1.53
N TYR A 61 17.45 -24.95 1.61
CA TYR A 61 17.77 -23.61 2.15
C TYR A 61 17.81 -23.58 3.69
N ALA A 62 17.01 -24.41 4.33
CA ALA A 62 16.99 -24.62 5.79
C ALA A 62 17.89 -25.77 6.25
N ALA A 63 18.60 -26.44 5.33
CA ALA A 63 19.60 -27.46 5.67
C ALA A 63 20.90 -26.81 6.21
N VAL A 64 20.74 -26.15 7.31
CA VAL A 64 21.64 -26.35 8.43
C VAL A 64 21.63 -27.85 8.67
N THR A 65 22.70 -28.54 8.32
CA THR A 65 22.79 -29.98 8.50
C THR A 65 22.51 -30.29 9.98
N GLU A 66 21.92 -31.49 10.30
CA GLU A 66 21.70 -31.86 11.69
C GLU A 66 22.97 -31.73 12.54
N GLN A 67 24.15 -31.89 11.95
CA GLN A 67 25.45 -31.61 12.55
C GLN A 67 25.71 -30.16 12.90
N GLU A 68 25.22 -29.21 12.09
CA GLU A 68 25.30 -27.74 12.41
C GLU A 68 24.31 -27.36 13.52
N ILE A 69 23.16 -28.05 13.61
CA ILE A 69 22.18 -27.85 14.70
C ILE A 69 22.74 -28.44 16.00
N GLU A 70 23.39 -29.61 15.97
CA GLU A 70 24.05 -30.19 17.15
C GLU A 70 25.20 -29.31 17.63
N THR A 71 26.04 -28.77 16.74
CA THR A 71 27.12 -27.83 17.12
C THR A 71 26.62 -26.49 17.65
N ILE A 72 25.43 -26.01 17.19
CA ILE A 72 24.81 -24.81 17.75
C ILE A 72 24.21 -25.07 19.13
N ASN A 73 23.69 -26.28 19.38
CA ASN A 73 23.14 -26.65 20.69
C ASN A 73 24.22 -26.92 21.74
N GLU A 74 25.45 -27.29 21.37
CA GLU A 74 26.55 -27.52 22.30
C GLU A 74 27.24 -26.21 22.75
N SER A 75 27.09 -25.08 22.02
CA SER A 75 27.59 -23.81 22.48
C SER A 75 26.54 -23.05 23.27
N ALA A 76 26.41 -23.40 24.56
CA ALA A 76 25.60 -22.61 25.48
C ALA A 76 26.17 -21.17 25.56
N VAL A 77 25.59 -20.22 24.84
CA VAL A 77 25.92 -18.82 24.96
C VAL A 77 25.33 -18.30 26.27
N SER A 78 26.17 -18.14 27.27
CA SER A 78 25.78 -17.53 28.54
C SER A 78 25.76 -16.00 28.37
N VAL A 79 24.56 -15.41 28.40
CA VAL A 79 24.40 -13.96 28.40
C VAL A 79 24.12 -13.47 29.83
N THR A 80 25.09 -12.77 30.41
CA THR A 80 24.90 -12.16 31.74
C THR A 80 24.53 -10.68 31.59
N ALA A 81 23.31 -10.31 31.98
CA ALA A 81 22.85 -8.94 32.00
C ALA A 81 22.93 -8.35 33.41
N ALA A 82 23.82 -7.38 33.65
CA ALA A 82 23.87 -6.64 34.91
C ALA A 82 22.77 -5.58 34.93
N VAL A 83 21.72 -5.79 35.71
CA VAL A 83 20.57 -4.88 35.81
C VAL A 83 20.90 -3.60 36.59
N ASN A 84 21.88 -3.64 37.50
CA ASN A 84 22.21 -2.56 38.44
C ASN A 84 23.40 -1.70 37.98
N GLY A 85 23.94 -1.89 36.80
CA GLY A 85 25.02 -1.08 36.24
C GLY A 85 24.52 0.26 35.69
N ARG A 86 25.38 1.29 35.71
CA ARG A 86 25.15 2.53 34.96
C ARG A 86 25.06 2.21 33.49
N LYS A 87 23.85 2.16 32.94
CA LYS A 87 23.63 1.85 31.51
C LYS A 87 24.06 3.05 30.67
N PRO A 88 24.90 2.88 29.64
CA PRO A 88 25.12 3.90 28.66
C PRO A 88 23.74 4.28 28.06
N ARG A 89 23.48 5.57 27.94
CA ARG A 89 22.22 6.04 27.36
C ARG A 89 22.19 5.59 25.89
N VAL A 90 21.34 4.65 25.57
CA VAL A 90 21.14 4.23 24.17
C VAL A 90 20.63 5.44 23.41
N ALA A 91 21.40 5.88 22.42
CA ALA A 91 20.97 6.98 21.56
C ALA A 91 19.68 6.57 20.86
N GLY A 92 18.59 7.29 21.12
CA GLY A 92 17.24 6.96 20.66
C GLY A 92 16.97 7.16 19.17
N HIS A 93 17.96 6.92 18.31
CA HIS A 93 17.84 7.10 16.84
C HIS A 93 16.66 6.34 16.24
N TRP A 94 16.34 5.17 16.78
CA TRP A 94 15.22 4.35 16.38
C TRP A 94 13.85 4.99 16.65
N LYS A 95 13.78 5.96 17.57
CA LYS A 95 12.55 6.71 17.92
C LYS A 95 12.20 7.79 16.89
N ARG A 96 13.04 8.06 15.92
CA ARG A 96 12.80 9.15 14.96
C ARG A 96 11.64 8.86 14.03
N VAL A 97 11.52 7.62 13.54
CA VAL A 97 10.51 7.25 12.55
C VAL A 97 9.95 5.88 12.86
N ILE A 98 8.63 5.77 12.91
CA ILE A 98 7.91 4.49 12.85
C ILE A 98 7.32 4.31 11.46
N ASN A 99 7.40 3.11 10.90
CA ASN A 99 6.81 2.78 9.61
C ASN A 99 5.43 2.15 9.82
N ALA A 100 4.38 2.88 9.49
CA ALA A 100 3.00 2.41 9.57
C ALA A 100 2.54 1.57 8.34
N GLY A 101 3.40 1.43 7.33
CA GLY A 101 3.04 0.70 6.12
C GLY A 101 2.26 1.53 5.11
N TYR A 102 1.20 0.96 4.52
CA TYR A 102 0.38 1.67 3.53
C TYR A 102 -0.58 2.67 4.17
N ALA A 103 -0.75 3.83 3.52
CA ALA A 103 -1.65 4.89 3.99
C ALA A 103 -3.10 4.39 4.17
N ALA A 104 -3.59 3.56 3.24
CA ALA A 104 -4.92 2.95 3.34
C ALA A 104 -5.09 2.09 4.60
N SER A 105 -4.03 1.45 5.09
CA SER A 105 -4.11 0.66 6.34
C SER A 105 -4.32 1.56 7.56
N VAL A 106 -3.82 2.79 7.53
CA VAL A 106 -3.97 3.76 8.64
C VAL A 106 -5.41 4.30 8.75
N LEU A 107 -6.26 4.08 7.75
CA LEU A 107 -7.70 4.36 7.87
C LEU A 107 -8.42 3.37 8.79
N ASN A 108 -7.79 2.24 9.15
CA ASN A 108 -8.34 1.28 10.08
C ASN A 108 -8.12 1.76 11.53
N ARG A 109 -9.21 1.78 12.32
CA ARG A 109 -9.19 2.21 13.72
C ARG A 109 -8.22 1.40 14.59
N GLU A 110 -8.13 0.10 14.40
CA GLU A 110 -7.22 -0.76 15.16
C GLU A 110 -5.76 -0.36 14.93
N VAL A 111 -5.39 -0.07 13.68
CA VAL A 111 -4.04 0.40 13.32
C VAL A 111 -3.77 1.77 13.93
N GLN A 112 -4.76 2.66 13.96
CA GLN A 112 -4.64 3.97 14.60
C GLN A 112 -4.39 3.84 16.10
N ASP A 113 -5.15 3.00 16.79
CA ASP A 113 -5.01 2.77 18.23
C ASP A 113 -3.61 2.22 18.58
N GLU A 114 -3.09 1.26 17.79
CA GLU A 114 -1.73 0.73 17.94
C GLU A 114 -0.65 1.80 17.71
N LEU A 115 -0.79 2.60 16.66
CA LEU A 115 0.17 3.66 16.33
C LEU A 115 0.15 4.76 17.41
N GLU A 116 -1.02 5.15 17.88
CA GLU A 116 -1.16 6.13 18.94
C GLU A 116 -0.46 5.66 20.22
N GLN A 117 -0.70 4.41 20.64
CA GLN A 117 -0.03 3.81 21.77
C GLN A 117 1.49 3.80 21.62
N LEU A 118 1.99 3.38 20.44
CA LEU A 118 3.43 3.35 20.16
C LEU A 118 4.07 4.74 20.20
N VAL A 119 3.39 5.77 19.69
CA VAL A 119 3.89 7.14 19.75
C VAL A 119 3.94 7.63 21.20
N GLN A 120 2.88 7.37 22.00
CA GLN A 120 2.80 7.82 23.39
C GLN A 120 3.80 7.09 24.27
N GLU A 121 3.94 5.77 24.16
CA GLU A 121 4.81 4.98 25.04
C GLU A 121 6.30 5.07 24.65
N LEU A 122 6.60 5.06 23.36
CA LEU A 122 7.97 5.00 22.85
C LEU A 122 8.50 6.36 22.40
N GLY A 123 7.64 7.35 22.18
CA GLY A 123 8.03 8.72 21.81
C GLY A 123 8.55 8.82 20.39
N TYR A 124 7.90 8.20 19.41
CA TYR A 124 8.22 8.37 18.00
C TYR A 124 7.94 9.82 17.55
N GLU A 125 8.89 10.39 16.80
CA GLU A 125 8.77 11.78 16.31
C GLU A 125 7.98 11.88 14.99
N MET A 126 8.05 10.84 14.17
CA MET A 126 7.44 10.83 12.85
C MET A 126 6.77 9.47 12.56
N ILE A 127 5.65 9.51 11.86
CA ILE A 127 5.00 8.34 11.30
C ILE A 127 5.19 8.34 9.78
N ARG A 128 5.86 7.31 9.26
CA ARG A 128 6.00 7.09 7.81
C ARG A 128 4.82 6.29 7.30
N VAL A 129 4.16 6.84 6.29
CA VAL A 129 3.13 6.17 5.51
C VAL A 129 3.51 6.20 4.03
N LYS A 130 3.31 5.08 3.34
CA LYS A 130 3.56 4.95 1.90
C LYS A 130 2.26 4.81 1.13
N GLY A 131 2.30 5.19 -0.15
CA GLY A 131 1.16 4.98 -1.04
C GLY A 131 0.03 5.97 -0.82
N ILE A 132 0.32 7.23 -0.47
CA ILE A 132 -0.74 8.25 -0.32
C ILE A 132 -1.44 8.56 -1.65
N LEU A 133 -0.84 8.21 -2.79
CA LEU A 133 -1.42 8.36 -4.12
C LEU A 133 -1.86 7.03 -4.73
N ASP A 134 -1.75 5.91 -4.02
CA ASP A 134 -2.20 4.61 -4.48
C ASP A 134 -3.72 4.63 -4.73
N ASP A 135 -4.19 3.76 -5.61
CA ASP A 135 -5.60 3.77 -6.07
C ASP A 135 -6.62 3.51 -4.94
N ASP A 136 -6.23 2.80 -3.88
CA ASP A 136 -7.05 2.56 -2.69
C ASP A 136 -7.26 3.82 -1.82
N MET A 137 -6.41 4.84 -1.98
CA MET A 137 -6.62 6.17 -1.39
C MET A 137 -7.63 7.02 -2.17
N CYS A 138 -8.12 6.54 -3.31
CA CYS A 138 -9.16 7.17 -4.13
C CYS A 138 -8.91 8.65 -4.50
N VAL A 139 -7.63 9.03 -4.64
CA VAL A 139 -7.24 10.44 -4.88
C VAL A 139 -7.66 10.97 -6.24
N LEU A 140 -7.82 10.06 -7.21
CA LEU A 140 -8.16 10.40 -8.59
C LEU A 140 -9.41 9.65 -9.05
N ARG A 141 -10.27 10.38 -9.74
CA ARG A 141 -11.40 9.80 -10.47
C ARG A 141 -11.66 10.60 -11.74
N ARG A 142 -12.32 9.98 -12.73
CA ARG A 142 -12.84 10.70 -13.88
C ARG A 142 -14.35 10.89 -13.73
N ASN A 143 -14.81 12.09 -14.01
CA ASN A 143 -16.24 12.37 -14.09
C ASN A 143 -16.84 11.80 -15.39
N MET A 144 -18.14 11.98 -15.60
CA MET A 144 -18.85 11.48 -16.79
C MET A 144 -18.38 12.13 -18.10
N TRP A 145 -17.71 13.28 -18.04
CA TRP A 145 -17.15 13.99 -19.18
C TRP A 145 -15.67 13.63 -19.44
N GLY A 146 -15.10 12.74 -18.64
CA GLY A 146 -13.71 12.30 -18.76
C GLY A 146 -12.69 13.21 -18.06
N GLU A 147 -13.13 14.25 -17.36
CA GLU A 147 -12.25 15.18 -16.65
C GLU A 147 -11.75 14.57 -15.34
N ILE A 148 -10.49 14.85 -15.01
CA ILE A 148 -9.88 14.41 -13.74
C ILE A 148 -10.46 15.24 -12.59
N GLN A 149 -10.91 14.53 -11.55
CA GLN A 149 -11.32 15.10 -10.28
C GLN A 149 -10.44 14.57 -9.17
N PHE A 150 -10.11 15.43 -8.21
CA PHE A 150 -9.31 15.09 -7.03
C PHE A 150 -10.22 14.88 -5.81
N CYS A 151 -9.84 13.91 -4.97
CA CYS A 151 -10.50 13.65 -3.69
C CYS A 151 -9.42 13.45 -2.63
N TRP A 152 -9.36 14.33 -1.64
CA TRP A 152 -8.33 14.34 -0.64
C TRP A 152 -8.76 13.75 0.71
N ASN A 153 -10.03 13.30 0.84
CA ASN A 153 -10.62 12.91 2.11
C ASN A 153 -9.79 11.88 2.87
N TYR A 154 -9.33 10.82 2.20
CA TYR A 154 -8.54 9.77 2.86
C TYR A 154 -7.13 10.23 3.20
N ILE A 155 -6.52 11.07 2.36
CA ILE A 155 -5.23 11.70 2.69
C ILE A 155 -5.37 12.60 3.92
N ASP A 156 -6.42 13.40 3.96
CA ASP A 156 -6.71 14.27 5.11
C ASP A 156 -6.92 13.47 6.38
N GLU A 157 -7.70 12.40 6.34
CA GLU A 157 -7.97 11.53 7.48
C GLU A 157 -6.67 10.91 8.03
N VAL A 158 -5.79 10.42 7.16
CA VAL A 158 -4.49 9.87 7.56
C VAL A 158 -3.60 10.95 8.17
N ILE A 159 -3.52 12.13 7.57
CA ILE A 159 -2.67 13.22 8.08
C ILE A 159 -3.23 13.78 9.39
N ASP A 160 -4.54 13.98 9.49
CA ASP A 160 -5.21 14.46 10.69
C ASP A 160 -4.96 13.49 11.86
N PHE A 161 -5.06 12.17 11.60
CA PHE A 161 -4.71 11.16 12.59
C PHE A 161 -3.24 11.27 13.02
N ILE A 162 -2.29 11.31 12.06
CA ILE A 162 -0.86 11.43 12.41
C ILE A 162 -0.60 12.67 13.29
N LEU A 163 -1.18 13.80 12.92
CA LEU A 163 -1.03 15.04 13.67
C LEU A 163 -1.67 14.98 15.06
N SER A 164 -2.79 14.27 15.21
CA SER A 164 -3.46 14.09 16.50
C SER A 164 -2.61 13.32 17.51
N THR A 165 -1.75 12.41 17.06
CA THR A 165 -0.80 11.70 17.95
C THR A 165 0.36 12.58 18.43
N GLY A 166 0.54 13.78 17.85
CA GLY A 166 1.68 14.67 18.09
C GLY A 166 2.91 14.36 17.22
N ALA A 167 2.89 13.28 16.46
CA ALA A 167 3.94 12.94 15.51
C ALA A 167 3.84 13.79 14.22
N LYS A 168 4.89 13.76 13.40
CA LYS A 168 4.95 14.45 12.11
C LYS A 168 4.80 13.46 10.99
N PRO A 169 4.11 13.81 9.88
CA PRO A 169 4.03 12.96 8.72
C PRO A 169 5.37 12.83 7.97
N LEU A 170 5.72 11.60 7.60
CA LEU A 170 6.63 11.28 6.51
C LEU A 170 5.79 10.61 5.43
N LEU A 171 5.48 11.34 4.38
CA LEU A 171 4.56 10.94 3.33
C LEU A 171 5.31 10.44 2.11
N GLU A 172 5.12 9.19 1.78
CA GLU A 172 5.64 8.57 0.56
C GLU A 172 4.51 8.45 -0.47
N PHE A 173 4.72 9.04 -1.65
CA PHE A 173 3.66 9.20 -2.63
C PHE A 173 3.11 7.87 -3.13
N GLY A 174 3.98 6.89 -3.28
CA GLY A 174 3.51 5.57 -3.62
C GLY A 174 3.62 5.24 -5.10
N HIS A 175 2.76 4.35 -5.54
CA HIS A 175 2.73 3.87 -6.91
C HIS A 175 2.05 4.90 -7.83
N MET A 176 2.29 4.74 -9.13
CA MET A 176 1.57 5.53 -10.12
C MET A 176 0.08 5.16 -10.10
N PRO A 177 -0.84 6.12 -9.88
CA PRO A 177 -2.27 5.86 -9.99
C PRO A 177 -2.63 5.26 -11.36
N LEU A 178 -3.49 4.25 -11.40
CA LEU A 178 -3.89 3.56 -12.64
C LEU A 178 -4.41 4.52 -13.71
N LEU A 179 -5.12 5.57 -13.30
CA LEU A 179 -5.63 6.59 -14.24
C LEU A 179 -4.54 7.38 -14.95
N LEU A 180 -3.33 7.44 -14.40
CA LEU A 180 -2.18 8.15 -14.95
C LEU A 180 -1.08 7.22 -15.46
N ALA A 181 -1.17 5.93 -15.18
CA ALA A 181 -0.15 4.96 -15.56
C ALA A 181 -0.04 4.80 -17.08
N LYS A 182 1.19 4.65 -17.57
CA LYS A 182 1.49 4.41 -18.99
C LYS A 182 1.14 2.99 -19.43
N THR A 183 1.26 2.02 -18.54
CA THR A 183 1.00 0.61 -18.82
C THR A 183 -0.46 0.22 -18.63
N ASP A 184 -0.96 -0.60 -19.56
CA ASP A 184 -2.32 -1.14 -19.49
C ASP A 184 -2.44 -2.12 -18.29
N PRO A 185 -3.39 -1.89 -17.37
CA PRO A 185 -3.64 -2.75 -16.21
C PRO A 185 -4.00 -4.21 -16.58
N GLY A 186 -4.37 -4.48 -17.82
CA GLY A 186 -4.70 -5.83 -18.30
C GLY A 186 -3.50 -6.77 -18.51
N ARG A 187 -2.27 -6.25 -18.51
CA ARG A 187 -1.07 -7.04 -18.87
C ARG A 187 -0.26 -7.58 -17.70
N THR A 188 -0.37 -7.01 -16.51
CA THR A 188 0.38 -7.48 -15.32
C THR A 188 -0.51 -7.47 -14.08
N MET A 189 -0.23 -8.33 -13.10
CA MET A 189 -1.00 -8.39 -11.85
C MET A 189 -0.83 -7.14 -10.97
N ARG A 190 0.21 -6.32 -11.21
CA ARG A 190 0.48 -5.05 -10.53
C ARG A 190 1.14 -4.04 -11.49
N PRO A 191 0.42 -3.57 -12.52
CA PRO A 191 1.01 -2.75 -13.58
C PRO A 191 1.45 -1.35 -13.12
N ALA A 192 0.82 -0.83 -12.08
CA ALA A 192 1.08 0.53 -11.60
C ALA A 192 2.35 0.64 -10.73
N LEU A 193 2.87 -0.47 -10.18
CA LEU A 193 4.00 -0.44 -9.24
C LEU A 193 5.27 0.18 -9.81
N SER A 194 5.51 0.05 -11.11
CA SER A 194 6.71 0.52 -11.79
C SER A 194 6.41 1.40 -13.01
N SER A 195 5.17 1.78 -13.22
CA SER A 195 4.79 2.56 -14.38
C SER A 195 5.21 4.03 -14.25
N SER A 196 5.78 4.59 -15.34
CA SER A 196 5.88 6.04 -15.49
C SER A 196 4.48 6.64 -15.78
N PRO A 197 4.30 7.94 -15.56
CA PRO A 197 3.06 8.59 -15.96
C PRO A 197 2.91 8.57 -17.49
N ARG A 198 1.69 8.34 -17.96
CA ARG A 198 1.35 8.42 -19.38
C ARG A 198 1.51 9.85 -19.92
N ASP A 199 1.13 10.83 -19.12
CA ASP A 199 1.24 12.27 -19.40
C ASP A 199 1.86 12.97 -18.18
N LEU A 200 3.02 13.59 -18.39
CA LEU A 200 3.73 14.38 -17.38
C LEU A 200 2.96 15.63 -16.95
N ALA A 201 2.10 16.20 -17.81
CA ALA A 201 1.29 17.35 -17.46
C ALA A 201 0.19 16.95 -16.46
N GLU A 202 -0.48 15.80 -16.67
CA GLU A 202 -1.46 15.24 -15.72
C GLU A 202 -0.79 14.91 -14.37
N TRP A 203 0.42 14.33 -14.40
CA TRP A 203 1.19 14.05 -13.17
C TRP A 203 1.55 15.33 -12.42
N ARG A 204 2.08 16.34 -13.12
CA ARG A 204 2.40 17.65 -12.51
C ARG A 204 1.16 18.32 -11.93
N MET A 205 0.03 18.20 -12.60
CA MET A 205 -1.24 18.72 -12.11
C MET A 205 -1.67 18.02 -10.82
N LEU A 206 -1.56 16.70 -10.72
CA LEU A 206 -1.84 15.95 -9.49
C LEU A 206 -0.98 16.46 -8.33
N ILE A 207 0.34 16.48 -8.51
CA ILE A 207 1.28 16.90 -7.45
C ILE A 207 1.04 18.36 -7.05
N LYS A 208 0.82 19.25 -8.03
CA LYS A 208 0.52 20.65 -7.74
C LYS A 208 -0.74 20.79 -6.90
N ASN A 209 -1.84 20.17 -7.31
CA ASN A 209 -3.11 20.22 -6.58
C ASN A 209 -2.99 19.62 -5.18
N LEU A 210 -2.26 18.50 -5.01
CA LEU A 210 -1.98 17.92 -3.70
C LEU A 210 -1.26 18.94 -2.79
N MET A 211 -0.17 19.53 -3.28
CA MET A 211 0.64 20.46 -2.48
C MET A 211 -0.13 21.75 -2.14
N GLU A 212 -0.96 22.24 -3.06
CA GLU A 212 -1.85 23.39 -2.83
C GLU A 212 -2.91 23.04 -1.77
N HIS A 213 -3.58 21.89 -1.87
CA HIS A 213 -4.53 21.41 -0.89
C HIS A 213 -3.94 21.31 0.51
N LEU A 214 -2.78 20.65 0.63
CA LEU A 214 -2.10 20.48 1.93
C LEU A 214 -1.68 21.82 2.51
N ARG A 215 -1.22 22.76 1.68
CA ARG A 215 -0.87 24.13 2.11
C ARG A 215 -2.09 24.90 2.61
N GLU A 216 -3.21 24.79 1.92
CA GLU A 216 -4.44 25.47 2.31
C GLU A 216 -5.03 24.92 3.59
N ARG A 217 -5.00 23.59 3.77
CA ARG A 217 -5.56 22.92 4.94
C ARG A 217 -4.68 23.02 6.19
N TYR A 218 -3.39 22.74 6.04
CA TYR A 218 -2.47 22.61 7.19
C TYR A 218 -1.53 23.81 7.36
N GLY A 219 -1.39 24.63 6.36
CA GLY A 219 -0.49 25.78 6.36
C GLY A 219 0.98 25.40 6.13
N ILE A 220 1.72 26.35 5.52
CA ILE A 220 3.12 26.14 5.13
C ILE A 220 4.04 25.87 6.31
N ASN A 221 3.76 26.46 7.47
CA ASN A 221 4.60 26.28 8.67
C ASN A 221 4.52 24.87 9.23
N GLN A 222 3.38 24.21 9.13
CA GLN A 222 3.21 22.82 9.52
C GLN A 222 3.89 21.91 8.51
N MET A 223 3.66 22.12 7.20
CA MET A 223 4.24 21.32 6.14
C MET A 223 5.78 21.34 6.11
N ARG A 224 6.42 22.44 6.47
CA ARG A 224 7.90 22.53 6.57
C ARG A 224 8.51 21.55 7.59
N ARG A 225 7.71 21.00 8.46
CA ARG A 225 8.14 20.02 9.48
C ARG A 225 7.95 18.57 9.01
N TRP A 226 7.33 18.37 7.85
CA TRP A 226 7.05 17.06 7.26
C TRP A 226 8.16 16.65 6.31
N ILE A 227 8.18 15.36 5.98
CA ILE A 227 9.04 14.83 4.92
C ILE A 227 8.15 14.29 3.81
N PHE A 228 8.47 14.69 2.58
CA PHE A 228 7.83 14.18 1.38
C PHE A 228 8.85 13.31 0.63
N ASN A 229 8.47 12.05 0.39
CA ASN A 229 9.26 11.14 -0.42
C ASN A 229 8.48 10.83 -1.71
N PRO A 230 8.89 11.37 -2.85
CA PRO A 230 8.19 11.17 -4.12
C PRO A 230 8.38 9.76 -4.69
N TRP A 231 9.21 8.92 -4.08
CA TRP A 231 9.64 7.63 -4.62
C TRP A 231 9.49 6.49 -3.61
N ILE A 232 8.99 5.32 -4.07
CA ILE A 232 8.77 4.18 -3.17
C ILE A 232 9.99 3.28 -3.02
N SER A 233 10.71 2.96 -4.08
CA SER A 233 11.83 2.02 -4.02
C SER A 233 12.68 2.12 -5.27
N GLY A 234 14.01 2.15 -5.09
CA GLY A 234 14.96 2.09 -6.19
C GLY A 234 15.00 0.75 -6.93
N ASP A 235 14.32 -0.28 -6.41
CA ASP A 235 14.43 -1.65 -6.90
C ASP A 235 13.57 -1.95 -8.13
N VAL A 236 12.76 -0.99 -8.58
CA VAL A 236 11.81 -1.20 -9.69
C VAL A 236 11.99 -0.18 -10.82
N ILE A 237 13.11 0.55 -10.84
CA ILE A 237 13.42 1.40 -11.97
C ILE A 237 14.12 0.54 -13.05
N THR A 238 13.35 -0.07 -13.92
CA THR A 238 13.82 -0.24 -15.28
C THR A 238 13.80 1.14 -15.91
N ILE A 239 14.95 1.80 -15.91
CA ILE A 239 15.19 2.91 -16.82
C ILE A 239 15.13 2.27 -18.20
N ASP A 240 13.98 2.34 -18.86
CA ASP A 240 13.93 2.16 -20.30
C ASP A 240 14.75 3.31 -20.89
N GLY A 241 16.03 3.03 -21.13
CA GLY A 241 16.89 3.86 -21.95
C GLY A 241 16.31 3.83 -23.36
N GLY A 242 15.57 4.89 -23.72
CA GLY A 242 15.17 5.19 -25.08
C GLY A 242 16.17 6.12 -25.72
#